data_6b0990d0f2d2a55579ac881d6d96091f
#
_entry.id   6b0990d0f2d2a55579ac881d6d96091f
#
_cell.length_a   1.000
_cell.length_b   1.000
_cell.length_c   1.000
_cell.angle_alpha   90.00
_cell.angle_beta   90.00
_cell.angle_gamma   90.00
#
_symmetry.space_group_name_H-M   'P 1'
#
loop_
_entity.id
_entity.type
_entity.pdbx_description
1 polymer ?
#
loop_
_entity_poly.entity_id
_entity_poly.type
_entity_poly.pdbx_seq_one_letter_code
_entity_poly.pdbx_strand_id
1 'polypeptide(L)'
;MVESSKHILKQNSKTFHIASLFLPKNIKKKVLYVYAFCRLYDDNVDHKRSVNTSELEAKVKSFGIDEKVIDQLKEGIDSDMYSNRISSMEDLLNYCYKVAGCVGIMMCDVLNITDRRAKYHAIDLGIAMQITNICRDIKED
;
A
#
# COMPACT_ATOMS: atom_id res chain seq x y z
N MET A 1 -4.18 -2.88 -18.88
CA MET A 1 -4.16 -2.71 -17.41
C MET A 1 -3.06 -3.50 -16.71
N VAL A 2 -2.96 -4.81 -16.87
CA VAL A 2 -1.88 -5.63 -16.25
C VAL A 2 -0.48 -5.21 -16.69
N GLU A 3 -0.27 -4.96 -17.97
CA GLU A 3 1.04 -4.49 -18.51
C GLU A 3 1.40 -3.11 -17.96
N SER A 4 0.44 -2.22 -17.82
CA SER A 4 0.65 -0.91 -17.20
C SER A 4 1.04 -1.04 -15.72
N SER A 5 0.36 -1.93 -14.98
CA SER A 5 0.68 -2.20 -13.57
C SER A 5 2.07 -2.81 -13.38
N LYS A 6 2.49 -3.69 -14.28
CA LYS A 6 3.87 -4.25 -14.29
C LYS A 6 4.90 -3.15 -14.56
N HIS A 7 4.60 -2.25 -15.46
CA HIS A 7 5.49 -1.13 -15.79
C HIS A 7 5.70 -0.22 -14.59
N ILE A 8 4.61 0.13 -13.89
CA ILE A 8 4.64 0.94 -12.67
C ILE A 8 5.50 0.26 -11.59
N LEU A 9 5.30 -1.03 -11.35
CA LEU A 9 6.08 -1.79 -10.38
C LEU A 9 7.57 -1.80 -10.73
N LYS A 10 7.91 -2.09 -11.98
CA LYS A 10 9.28 -2.16 -12.45
C LYS A 10 10.01 -0.82 -12.34
N GLN A 11 9.33 0.29 -12.60
CA GLN A 11 9.90 1.62 -12.49
C GLN A 11 10.13 2.05 -11.04
N ASN A 12 9.20 1.73 -10.13
CA ASN A 12 9.16 2.30 -8.80
C ASN A 12 9.73 1.39 -7.71
N SER A 13 9.83 0.07 -7.95
CA SER A 13 10.37 -0.87 -6.98
C SER A 13 10.98 -2.11 -7.63
N LYS A 14 12.29 -2.10 -7.79
CA LYS A 14 13.04 -3.26 -8.31
C LYS A 14 12.92 -4.48 -7.40
N THR A 15 12.99 -4.29 -6.09
CA THR A 15 12.89 -5.35 -5.10
C THR A 15 11.53 -6.04 -5.14
N PHE A 16 10.45 -5.28 -5.13
CA PHE A 16 9.10 -5.82 -5.25
C PHE A 16 8.87 -6.50 -6.60
N HIS A 17 9.42 -5.94 -7.68
CA HIS A 17 9.33 -6.58 -8.99
C HIS A 17 9.98 -7.96 -8.99
N ILE A 18 11.21 -8.08 -8.48
CA ILE A 18 11.92 -9.36 -8.39
C ILE A 18 11.15 -10.33 -7.49
N ALA A 19 10.73 -9.90 -6.31
CA ALA A 19 9.95 -10.73 -5.39
C ALA A 19 8.65 -11.26 -6.05
N SER A 20 7.99 -10.44 -6.84
CA SER A 20 6.76 -10.83 -7.54
C SER A 20 6.94 -11.93 -8.57
N LEU A 21 8.18 -12.15 -9.06
CA LEU A 21 8.46 -13.22 -10.05
C LEU A 21 8.28 -14.63 -9.46
N PHE A 22 8.41 -14.76 -8.14
CA PHE A 22 8.25 -16.04 -7.43
C PHE A 22 6.80 -16.37 -7.06
N LEU A 23 5.87 -15.44 -7.28
CA LEU A 23 4.46 -15.65 -6.98
C LEU A 23 3.74 -16.43 -8.11
N PRO A 24 2.76 -17.29 -7.75
CA PRO A 24 1.87 -17.89 -8.75
C PRO A 24 1.18 -16.81 -9.60
N LYS A 25 0.96 -17.10 -10.88
CA LYS A 25 0.46 -16.12 -11.86
C LYS A 25 -0.81 -15.36 -11.43
N ASN A 26 -1.78 -16.08 -10.85
CA ASN A 26 -3.04 -15.50 -10.38
C ASN A 26 -2.84 -14.54 -9.21
N ILE A 27 -2.01 -14.92 -8.25
CA ILE A 27 -1.66 -14.07 -7.09
C ILE A 27 -0.82 -12.89 -7.54
N LYS A 28 0.20 -13.13 -8.35
CA LYS A 28 1.03 -12.07 -8.93
C LYS A 28 0.20 -10.97 -9.59
N LYS A 29 -0.80 -11.35 -10.38
CA LYS A 29 -1.70 -10.40 -11.04
C LYS A 29 -2.43 -9.52 -10.02
N LYS A 30 -2.98 -10.09 -8.96
CA LYS A 30 -3.67 -9.35 -7.89
C LYS A 30 -2.72 -8.41 -7.14
N VAL A 31 -1.53 -8.89 -6.79
CA VAL A 31 -0.49 -8.08 -6.13
C VAL A 31 -0.10 -6.87 -6.98
N LEU A 32 0.04 -7.05 -8.29
CA LEU A 32 0.35 -5.96 -9.22
C LEU A 32 -0.73 -4.89 -9.25
N TYR A 33 -2.01 -5.27 -9.20
CA TYR A 33 -3.12 -4.32 -9.13
C TYR A 33 -3.13 -3.54 -7.82
N VAL A 34 -2.94 -4.22 -6.69
CA VAL A 34 -2.85 -3.57 -5.37
C VAL A 34 -1.70 -2.56 -5.35
N TYR A 35 -0.52 -2.99 -5.79
CA TYR A 35 0.64 -2.10 -5.85
C TYR A 35 0.39 -0.88 -6.74
N ALA A 36 -0.14 -1.08 -7.94
CA ALA A 36 -0.41 0.00 -8.88
C ALA A 36 -1.43 1.00 -8.30
N PHE A 37 -2.48 0.50 -7.64
CA PHE A 37 -3.47 1.35 -6.99
C PHE A 37 -2.83 2.22 -5.90
N CYS A 38 -2.11 1.59 -4.96
CA CYS A 38 -1.45 2.31 -3.87
C CYS A 38 -0.48 3.37 -4.41
N ARG A 39 0.35 2.99 -5.37
CA ARG A 39 1.37 3.89 -5.92
C ARG A 39 0.78 5.06 -6.70
N LEU A 40 -0.21 4.82 -7.54
CA LEU A 40 -0.84 5.89 -8.31
C LEU A 40 -1.67 6.83 -7.43
N TYR A 41 -2.31 6.28 -6.39
CA TYR A 41 -3.04 7.11 -5.44
C TYR A 41 -2.09 8.03 -4.66
N ASP A 42 -0.98 7.49 -4.17
CA ASP A 42 0.09 8.21 -3.48
C ASP A 42 0.69 9.31 -4.39
N ASP A 43 1.06 8.97 -5.63
CA ASP A 43 1.59 9.92 -6.61
C ASP A 43 0.60 11.04 -6.95
N ASN A 44 -0.69 10.77 -6.96
CA ASN A 44 -1.71 11.79 -7.16
C ASN A 44 -1.72 12.82 -6.03
N VAL A 45 -1.60 12.36 -4.80
CA VAL A 45 -1.56 13.22 -3.62
C VAL A 45 -0.26 14.01 -3.58
N ASP A 46 0.89 13.35 -3.68
CA ASP A 46 2.21 13.97 -3.57
C ASP A 46 2.50 15.00 -4.66
N HIS A 47 2.09 14.69 -5.89
CA HIS A 47 2.41 15.50 -7.06
C HIS A 47 1.21 16.31 -7.59
N LYS A 48 0.09 16.34 -6.85
CA LYS A 48 -1.17 17.00 -7.26
C LYS A 48 -1.59 16.59 -8.67
N ARG A 49 -1.39 15.32 -9.00
CA ARG A 49 -1.82 14.73 -10.27
C ARG A 49 -3.29 14.33 -10.15
N SER A 50 -3.96 14.20 -11.30
CA SER A 50 -5.36 13.80 -11.37
C SER A 50 -5.54 12.53 -12.22
N VAL A 51 -4.62 11.58 -12.09
CA VAL A 51 -4.78 10.28 -12.77
C VAL A 51 -5.95 9.56 -12.15
N ASN A 52 -6.90 9.14 -12.98
CA ASN A 52 -8.07 8.42 -12.51
C ASN A 52 -7.69 7.01 -12.01
N THR A 53 -7.90 6.78 -10.72
CA THR A 53 -7.64 5.48 -10.07
C THR A 53 -8.89 4.62 -9.87
N SER A 54 -10.05 5.09 -10.32
CA SER A 54 -11.35 4.42 -10.06
C SER A 54 -11.41 2.99 -10.58
N GLU A 55 -10.86 2.73 -11.76
CA GLU A 55 -10.84 1.37 -12.33
C GLU A 55 -9.93 0.43 -11.52
N LEU A 56 -8.77 0.92 -11.08
CA LEU A 56 -7.86 0.16 -10.23
C LEU A 56 -8.49 -0.11 -8.87
N GLU A 57 -9.13 0.87 -8.27
CA GLU A 57 -9.85 0.72 -7.00
C GLU A 57 -10.97 -0.31 -7.12
N ALA A 58 -11.80 -0.23 -8.16
CA ALA A 58 -12.85 -1.20 -8.42
C ALA A 58 -12.28 -2.61 -8.60
N LYS A 59 -11.15 -2.74 -9.29
CA LYS A 59 -10.47 -4.01 -9.49
C LYS A 59 -9.93 -4.58 -8.19
N VAL A 60 -9.32 -3.76 -7.36
CA VAL A 60 -8.81 -4.15 -6.02
C VAL A 60 -9.96 -4.59 -5.12
N LYS A 61 -11.07 -3.87 -5.10
CA LYS A 61 -12.29 -4.26 -4.36
C LYS A 61 -12.82 -5.61 -4.82
N SER A 62 -12.73 -5.93 -6.11
CA SER A 62 -13.18 -7.21 -6.66
C SER A 62 -12.40 -8.42 -6.15
N PHE A 63 -11.26 -8.24 -5.50
CA PHE A 63 -10.47 -9.32 -4.89
C PHE A 63 -10.96 -9.71 -3.48
N GLY A 64 -12.05 -9.13 -3.00
CA GLY A 64 -12.60 -9.41 -1.68
C GLY A 64 -11.93 -8.62 -0.55
N ILE A 65 -11.21 -7.56 -0.87
CA ILE A 65 -10.61 -6.66 0.11
C ILE A 65 -11.72 -5.78 0.72
N ASP A 66 -11.73 -5.67 2.05
CA ASP A 66 -12.71 -4.84 2.77
C ASP A 66 -12.55 -3.38 2.37
N GLU A 67 -13.65 -2.78 1.95
CA GLU A 67 -13.70 -1.38 1.54
C GLU A 67 -13.21 -0.43 2.64
N LYS A 68 -13.48 -0.75 3.90
CA LYS A 68 -12.99 0.03 5.05
C LYS A 68 -11.47 0.10 5.09
N VAL A 69 -10.78 -0.97 4.72
CA VAL A 69 -9.31 -1.02 4.67
C VAL A 69 -8.78 -0.10 3.57
N ILE A 70 -9.44 -0.10 2.42
CA ILE A 70 -9.09 0.79 1.30
C ILE A 70 -9.32 2.26 1.69
N ASP A 71 -10.45 2.55 2.34
CA ASP A 71 -10.77 3.92 2.80
C ASP A 71 -9.77 4.42 3.84
N GLN A 72 -9.37 3.57 4.78
CA GLN A 72 -8.34 3.91 5.78
C GLN A 72 -6.97 4.19 5.13
N LEU A 73 -6.60 3.42 4.12
CA LEU A 73 -5.38 3.67 3.36
C LEU A 73 -5.45 5.03 2.65
N LYS A 74 -6.53 5.32 1.97
CA LYS A 74 -6.74 6.61 1.30
C LYS A 74 -6.69 7.77 2.27
N GLU A 75 -7.37 7.64 3.42
CA GLU A 75 -7.35 8.64 4.49
C GLU A 75 -5.93 8.91 5.00
N GLY A 76 -5.14 7.85 5.19
CA GLY A 76 -3.74 7.98 5.60
C GLY A 76 -2.88 8.72 4.59
N ILE A 77 -3.01 8.37 3.31
CA ILE A 77 -2.28 9.04 2.22
C ILE A 77 -2.74 10.49 2.07
N ASP A 78 -4.05 10.74 2.12
CA ASP A 78 -4.62 12.09 2.01
C ASP A 78 -4.16 13.00 3.16
N SER A 79 -3.88 12.45 4.34
CA SER A 79 -3.42 13.22 5.50
C SER A 79 -2.08 13.92 5.25
N ASP A 80 -1.25 13.42 4.32
CA ASP A 80 0.01 14.05 3.95
C ASP A 80 -0.18 15.44 3.30
N MET A 81 -1.33 15.67 2.67
CA MET A 81 -1.65 16.98 2.09
C MET A 81 -1.86 18.09 3.11
N TYR A 82 -2.24 17.75 4.32
CA TYR A 82 -2.68 18.72 5.33
C TYR A 82 -1.61 19.10 6.35
N SER A 83 -0.35 18.72 6.11
CA SER A 83 0.78 19.03 7.00
C SER A 83 0.51 18.64 8.46
N ASN A 84 -0.26 17.59 8.68
CA ASN A 84 -0.55 17.10 10.02
C ASN A 84 0.75 16.61 10.66
N ARG A 85 1.26 17.41 11.60
CA ARG A 85 2.46 17.05 12.34
C ARG A 85 2.14 15.86 13.23
N ILE A 86 2.92 14.82 13.08
CA ILE A 86 2.97 13.73 14.03
C ILE A 86 3.58 14.27 15.31
N SER A 87 2.79 14.35 16.37
CA SER A 87 3.21 14.95 17.64
C SER A 87 3.44 13.93 18.75
N SER A 88 3.07 12.67 18.52
CA SER A 88 3.21 11.60 19.50
C SER A 88 3.56 10.27 18.83
N MET A 89 4.01 9.30 19.63
CA MET A 89 4.21 7.92 19.15
C MET A 89 2.89 7.30 18.68
N GLU A 90 1.80 7.61 19.35
CA GLU A 90 0.46 7.15 18.97
C GLU A 90 0.06 7.66 17.59
N ASP A 91 0.28 8.94 17.32
CA ASP A 91 0.03 9.54 16.01
C ASP A 91 0.86 8.87 14.92
N LEU A 92 2.15 8.61 15.20
CA LEU A 92 3.06 7.93 14.28
C LEU A 92 2.58 6.51 13.96
N LEU A 93 2.23 5.74 14.97
CA LEU A 93 1.75 4.36 14.79
C LEU A 93 0.42 4.32 14.04
N ASN A 94 -0.48 5.25 14.32
CA ASN A 94 -1.76 5.35 13.63
C ASN A 94 -1.57 5.71 12.14
N TYR A 95 -0.70 6.66 11.85
CA TYR A 95 -0.31 6.99 10.46
C TYR A 95 0.29 5.78 9.74
N CYS A 96 1.28 5.13 10.34
CA CYS A 96 1.92 3.94 9.76
C CYS A 96 0.94 2.78 9.56
N TYR A 97 -0.03 2.61 10.46
CA TYR A 97 -1.11 1.64 10.27
C TYR A 97 -1.90 1.95 9.00
N LYS A 98 -2.33 3.21 8.81
CA LYS A 98 -3.15 3.59 7.66
C LYS A 98 -2.42 3.43 6.34
N VAL A 99 -1.18 3.90 6.23
CA VAL A 99 -0.43 3.89 4.96
C VAL A 99 0.30 2.58 4.66
N ALA A 100 0.51 1.73 5.65
CA ALA A 100 1.29 0.49 5.49
C ALA A 100 0.67 -0.73 6.15
N GLY A 101 0.12 -0.62 7.35
CA GLY A 101 -0.59 -1.72 8.01
C GLY A 101 -1.80 -2.19 7.19
N CYS A 102 -2.56 -1.25 6.62
CA CYS A 102 -3.67 -1.55 5.71
C CYS A 102 -3.21 -2.33 4.47
N VAL A 103 -2.05 -2.01 3.92
CA VAL A 103 -1.45 -2.75 2.80
C VAL A 103 -1.13 -4.19 3.22
N GLY A 104 -0.67 -4.40 4.44
CA GLY A 104 -0.45 -5.75 5.00
C GLY A 104 -1.74 -6.57 5.03
N ILE A 105 -2.85 -5.97 5.45
CA ILE A 105 -4.18 -6.63 5.43
C ILE A 105 -4.59 -6.96 3.99
N MET A 106 -4.45 -6.02 3.07
CA MET A 106 -4.78 -6.21 1.65
C MET A 106 -3.97 -7.37 1.05
N MET A 107 -2.70 -7.47 1.40
CA MET A 107 -1.84 -8.58 0.94
C MET A 107 -2.28 -9.93 1.52
N CYS A 108 -2.71 -9.99 2.78
CA CYS A 108 -3.28 -11.21 3.35
C CYS A 108 -4.52 -11.66 2.56
N ASP A 109 -5.41 -10.74 2.21
CA ASP A 109 -6.61 -11.06 1.45
C ASP A 109 -6.26 -11.57 0.04
N VAL A 110 -5.30 -10.94 -0.63
CA VAL A 110 -4.81 -11.36 -1.96
C VAL A 110 -4.15 -12.74 -1.92
N LEU A 111 -3.45 -13.06 -0.84
CA LEU A 111 -2.79 -14.35 -0.61
C LEU A 111 -3.73 -15.42 -0.06
N ASN A 112 -5.02 -15.10 0.11
CA ASN A 112 -6.04 -15.97 0.70
C ASN A 112 -5.71 -16.41 2.14
N ILE A 113 -5.05 -15.56 2.90
CA ILE A 113 -4.73 -15.80 4.30
C ILE A 113 -5.89 -15.33 5.16
N THR A 114 -6.56 -16.26 5.85
CA THR A 114 -7.72 -15.98 6.69
C THR A 114 -7.41 -16.00 8.19
N ASP A 115 -6.24 -16.49 8.59
CA ASP A 115 -5.83 -16.50 10.00
C ASP A 115 -5.69 -15.07 10.52
N ARG A 116 -6.47 -14.76 11.56
CA ARG A 116 -6.46 -13.44 12.21
C ARG A 116 -5.07 -13.07 12.75
N ARG A 117 -4.33 -14.04 13.30
CA ARG A 117 -2.99 -13.80 13.83
C ARG A 117 -2.01 -13.42 12.73
N ALA A 118 -2.12 -14.07 11.57
CA ALA A 118 -1.30 -13.71 10.41
C ALA A 118 -1.59 -12.27 9.95
N LYS A 119 -2.84 -11.83 9.99
CA LYS A 119 -3.20 -10.44 9.68
C LYS A 119 -2.59 -9.44 10.66
N TYR A 120 -2.58 -9.73 11.95
CA TYR A 120 -1.90 -8.88 12.94
C TYR A 120 -0.39 -8.78 12.68
N HIS A 121 0.27 -9.89 12.36
CA HIS A 121 1.68 -9.88 12.00
C HIS A 121 1.95 -9.10 10.71
N ALA A 122 1.06 -9.18 9.73
CA ALA A 122 1.16 -8.41 8.49
C ALA A 122 1.01 -6.90 8.74
N ILE A 123 0.13 -6.49 9.65
CA ILE A 123 -0.01 -5.11 10.10
C ILE A 123 1.29 -4.63 10.76
N ASP A 124 1.81 -5.40 11.71
CA ASP A 124 3.04 -5.06 12.42
C ASP A 124 4.24 -4.93 11.47
N LEU A 125 4.35 -5.84 10.50
CA LEU A 125 5.38 -5.77 9.46
C LEU A 125 5.25 -4.50 8.62
N GLY A 126 4.04 -4.16 8.20
CA GLY A 126 3.77 -2.93 7.45
C GLY A 126 4.18 -1.68 8.23
N ILE A 127 3.78 -1.60 9.49
CA ILE A 127 4.14 -0.48 10.39
C ILE A 127 5.67 -0.39 10.55
N ALA A 128 6.34 -1.51 10.82
CA ALA A 128 7.79 -1.53 10.98
C ALA A 128 8.54 -1.08 9.72
N MET A 129 8.09 -1.53 8.54
CA MET A 129 8.65 -1.10 7.26
C MET A 129 8.45 0.40 7.04
N GLN A 130 7.29 0.94 7.36
CA GLN A 130 7.01 2.37 7.19
C GLN A 130 7.85 3.23 8.14
N ILE A 131 8.00 2.84 9.39
CA ILE A 131 8.90 3.51 10.33
C ILE A 131 10.35 3.50 9.82
N THR A 132 10.80 2.36 9.29
CA THR A 132 12.12 2.24 8.68
C THR A 132 12.29 3.20 7.50
N ASN A 133 11.28 3.32 6.63
CA ASN A 133 11.30 4.27 5.52
C ASN A 133 11.36 5.72 6.00
N ILE A 134 10.57 6.07 7.00
CA ILE A 134 10.58 7.41 7.60
C ILE A 134 11.97 7.74 8.16
N CYS A 135 12.57 6.82 8.92
CA CYS A 135 13.91 7.00 9.48
C CYS A 135 14.99 7.17 8.40
N ARG A 136 14.90 6.39 7.33
CA ARG A 136 15.80 6.51 6.17
C ARG A 136 15.66 7.89 5.52
N ASP A 137 14.45 8.33 5.28
CA ASP A 137 14.17 9.58 4.58
C ASP A 137 14.65 10.80 5.40
N ILE A 138 14.52 10.78 6.71
CA ILE A 138 15.09 11.81 7.60
C ILE A 138 16.62 11.90 7.45
N LYS A 139 17.29 10.75 7.29
CA LYS A 139 18.76 10.72 7.15
C LYS A 139 19.21 11.21 5.76
N GLU A 140 18.43 10.94 4.72
CA GLU A 140 18.74 11.32 3.34
C GLU A 140 18.44 12.79 3.04
N ASP A 141 17.44 13.35 3.73
CA ASP A 141 17.04 14.76 3.60
C ASP A 141 17.89 15.66 4.53
#